data_44b04aed2348b2c5257d44de99a2a547
#
_entry.id   44b04aed2348b2c5257d44de99a2a547
#
_cell.length_a   1.000
_cell.length_b   1.000
_cell.length_c   1.000
_cell.angle_alpha   90.00
_cell.angle_beta   90.00
_cell.angle_gamma   90.00
#
_symmetry.space_group_name_H-M   'P 1'
#
loop_
_entity.id
_entity.type
_entity.pdbx_description
1 polymer ?
#
loop_
_entity_poly.entity_id
_entity_poly.type
_entity_poly.pdbx_seq_one_letter_code
_entity_poly.pdbx_strand_id
1 'polypeptide(L)'
;SRLTNLGITRFIFLSYAKSEFSREAKRQFEELRSIRKKGCSHLTLQIIKYRKRFEAEFNANYNSCLHDLMERLEDAGIEDRILRNWLIPLAAFRTLEGVLHIPFTYADLLDVCSKGIRNQNAEVKQNNELADFWKFVSFLQQDGKAWLGSDFKVMYLQSIKCKGMTAPIEYTSQKPILFLRFNRISHLFESGGKSANVPHLPVGSLIYYLENSSAYIGKKNVRFDVRTNGVLDCEFETSHGKTIKRKTTAPDLAMCFDYRLISDTFGINLETSKTKEEEDYEND
;
A
#
# COMPACT_ATOMS: atom_id res chain seq x y z
N SER A 1 -1.44 12.46 -0.02
CA SER A 1 -1.13 12.01 1.35
C SER A 1 -1.82 10.68 1.56
N ARG A 2 -1.07 9.64 1.85
CA ARG A 2 -1.61 8.33 2.19
C ARG A 2 -1.94 8.28 3.67
N LEU A 3 -3.10 7.70 3.94
CA LEU A 3 -3.52 7.42 5.30
C LEU A 3 -2.65 6.28 5.85
N THR A 4 -2.10 6.49 7.05
CA THR A 4 -1.47 5.42 7.83
C THR A 4 -2.52 4.34 8.18
N ASN A 5 -2.11 3.15 8.61
CA ASN A 5 -3.05 2.09 9.06
C ASN A 5 -4.07 2.63 10.07
N LEU A 6 -3.66 3.54 10.95
CA LEU A 6 -4.55 4.20 11.90
C LEU A 6 -5.63 5.06 11.18
N GLY A 7 -5.31 5.64 10.04
CA GLY A 7 -6.26 6.38 9.20
C GLY A 7 -7.21 5.44 8.48
N ILE A 8 -6.69 4.34 7.90
CA ILE A 8 -7.50 3.37 7.15
C ILE A 8 -8.63 2.80 8.02
N THR A 9 -8.37 2.50 9.29
CA THR A 9 -9.39 1.96 10.21
C THR A 9 -10.39 2.99 10.71
N ARG A 10 -10.20 4.30 10.45
CA ARG A 10 -11.09 5.39 10.95
C ARG A 10 -12.09 5.92 9.93
N PHE A 11 -11.94 5.54 8.67
CA PHE A 11 -12.78 6.04 7.57
C PHE A 11 -13.41 4.89 6.81
N ILE A 12 -14.48 5.20 6.09
CA ILE A 12 -15.06 4.31 5.09
C ILE A 12 -14.38 4.62 3.76
N PHE A 13 -13.73 3.61 3.15
CA PHE A 13 -13.10 3.76 1.85
C PHE A 13 -14.00 3.19 0.76
N LEU A 14 -14.37 4.05 -0.18
CA LEU A 14 -15.08 3.66 -1.38
C LEU A 14 -14.09 3.71 -2.55
N SER A 15 -13.86 2.57 -3.18
CA SER A 15 -13.09 2.49 -4.41
C SER A 15 -14.03 2.51 -5.61
N TYR A 16 -13.78 3.41 -6.53
CA TYR A 16 -14.52 3.51 -7.78
C TYR A 16 -13.63 3.05 -8.93
N ALA A 17 -14.14 2.14 -9.74
CA ALA A 17 -13.51 1.84 -11.01
C ALA A 17 -13.59 3.08 -11.91
N LYS A 18 -12.47 3.41 -12.59
CA LYS A 18 -12.48 4.47 -13.58
C LYS A 18 -13.37 4.02 -14.73
N SER A 19 -14.56 4.60 -14.84
CA SER A 19 -15.45 4.31 -15.94
C SER A 19 -14.86 4.84 -17.26
N GLU A 20 -15.08 4.13 -18.35
CA GLU A 20 -14.79 4.66 -19.67
C GLU A 20 -15.61 5.92 -19.92
N PHE A 21 -15.00 6.88 -20.64
CA PHE A 21 -15.66 8.13 -20.97
C PHE A 21 -16.85 7.86 -21.88
N SER A 22 -18.07 8.20 -21.43
CA SER A 22 -19.26 8.21 -22.25
C SER A 22 -19.93 9.59 -22.23
N ARG A 23 -20.62 9.97 -23.30
CA ARG A 23 -21.39 11.22 -23.36
C ARG A 23 -22.47 11.26 -22.29
N GLU A 24 -23.09 10.12 -22.02
CA GLU A 24 -24.13 9.99 -21.01
C GLU A 24 -23.56 10.18 -19.59
N ALA A 25 -22.45 9.53 -19.26
CA ALA A 25 -21.78 9.71 -17.98
C ALA A 25 -21.37 11.19 -17.74
N LYS A 26 -20.93 11.90 -18.81
CA LYS A 26 -20.62 13.32 -18.71
C LYS A 26 -21.87 14.14 -18.43
N ARG A 27 -22.98 13.87 -19.10
CA ARG A 27 -24.27 14.56 -18.86
C ARG A 27 -24.74 14.39 -17.42
N GLN A 28 -24.74 13.15 -16.93
CA GLN A 28 -25.11 12.82 -15.56
C GLN A 28 -24.19 13.53 -14.52
N PHE A 29 -22.89 13.59 -14.81
CA PHE A 29 -21.94 14.31 -13.96
C PHE A 29 -22.21 15.81 -13.92
N GLU A 30 -22.51 16.44 -15.04
CA GLU A 30 -22.84 17.88 -15.09
C GLU A 30 -24.17 18.18 -14.39
N GLU A 31 -25.15 17.28 -14.48
CA GLU A 31 -26.40 17.36 -13.72
C GLU A 31 -26.14 17.28 -12.22
N LEU A 32 -25.38 16.29 -11.76
CA LEU A 32 -24.95 16.16 -10.36
C LEU A 32 -24.20 17.41 -9.87
N ARG A 33 -23.32 17.96 -10.71
CA ARG A 33 -22.59 19.19 -10.42
C ARG A 33 -23.51 20.40 -10.29
N SER A 34 -24.56 20.49 -11.12
CA SER A 34 -25.58 21.51 -11.03
C SER A 34 -26.37 21.43 -9.72
N ILE A 35 -26.80 20.22 -9.31
CA ILE A 35 -27.48 19.97 -8.05
C ILE A 35 -26.57 20.38 -6.88
N ARG A 36 -25.30 19.99 -6.90
CA ARG A 36 -24.33 20.37 -5.87
C ARG A 36 -24.15 21.89 -5.75
N LYS A 37 -24.16 22.63 -6.87
CA LYS A 37 -24.08 24.11 -6.86
C LYS A 37 -25.30 24.76 -6.19
N LYS A 38 -26.50 24.16 -6.34
CA LYS A 38 -27.72 24.64 -5.71
C LYS A 38 -27.75 24.39 -4.20
N GLY A 39 -26.88 23.47 -3.71
CA GLY A 39 -26.81 23.05 -2.32
C GLY A 39 -27.79 21.92 -1.98
N CYS A 40 -27.39 21.09 -1.01
CA CYS A 40 -28.16 19.93 -0.57
C CYS A 40 -28.68 20.09 0.88
N SER A 41 -28.68 21.28 1.43
CA SER A 41 -29.08 21.54 2.84
C SER A 41 -30.50 21.06 3.16
N HIS A 42 -31.40 21.08 2.18
CA HIS A 42 -32.76 20.58 2.33
C HIS A 42 -32.79 19.07 2.67
N LEU A 43 -31.86 18.27 2.20
CA LEU A 43 -31.74 16.84 2.54
C LEU A 43 -31.41 16.67 4.03
N THR A 44 -30.48 17.46 4.54
CA THR A 44 -30.12 17.48 5.96
C THR A 44 -31.32 17.83 6.81
N LEU A 45 -32.08 18.88 6.42
CA LEU A 45 -33.31 19.28 7.13
C LEU A 45 -34.38 18.18 7.09
N GLN A 46 -34.53 17.45 5.98
CA GLN A 46 -35.45 16.31 5.91
C GLN A 46 -35.04 15.20 6.89
N ILE A 47 -33.75 14.85 6.93
CA ILE A 47 -33.25 13.82 7.87
C ILE A 47 -33.46 14.23 9.32
N ILE A 48 -33.22 15.49 9.68
CA ILE A 48 -33.40 16.01 11.04
C ILE A 48 -34.87 15.88 11.52
N LYS A 49 -35.84 15.96 10.62
CA LYS A 49 -37.26 15.75 10.98
C LYS A 49 -37.52 14.34 11.56
N TYR A 50 -36.72 13.38 11.23
CA TYR A 50 -36.83 12.00 11.73
C TYR A 50 -36.01 11.73 12.99
N ARG A 51 -35.48 12.76 13.67
CA ARG A 51 -34.69 12.64 14.90
C ARG A 51 -35.34 11.74 15.94
N LYS A 52 -36.63 11.92 16.21
CA LYS A 52 -37.38 11.10 17.20
C LYS A 52 -37.38 9.61 16.82
N ARG A 53 -37.47 9.31 15.53
CA ARG A 53 -37.40 7.93 15.04
C ARG A 53 -36.01 7.35 15.23
N PHE A 54 -34.96 8.12 15.00
CA PHE A 54 -33.58 7.68 15.29
C PHE A 54 -33.40 7.40 16.78
N GLU A 55 -33.88 8.27 17.64
CA GLU A 55 -33.82 8.08 19.12
C GLU A 55 -34.52 6.78 19.55
N ALA A 56 -35.61 6.41 18.90
CA ALA A 56 -36.42 5.24 19.26
C ALA A 56 -35.89 3.92 18.63
N GLU A 57 -35.50 3.95 17.37
CA GLU A 57 -35.30 2.73 16.56
C GLU A 57 -33.82 2.44 16.21
N PHE A 58 -32.93 3.43 16.25
CA PHE A 58 -31.57 3.29 15.74
C PHE A 58 -30.77 2.15 16.42
N ASN A 59 -30.84 2.03 17.74
CA ASN A 59 -30.12 1.00 18.47
C ASN A 59 -30.59 -0.42 18.12
N ALA A 60 -31.89 -0.62 17.96
CA ALA A 60 -32.45 -1.89 17.55
C ALA A 60 -32.02 -2.24 16.10
N ASN A 61 -32.10 -1.27 15.20
CA ASN A 61 -31.65 -1.41 13.81
C ASN A 61 -30.15 -1.62 13.72
N TYR A 62 -29.33 -0.96 14.55
CA TYR A 62 -27.90 -1.16 14.63
C TYR A 62 -27.53 -2.61 14.99
N ASN A 63 -28.17 -3.17 16.03
CA ASN A 63 -27.94 -4.54 16.44
C ASN A 63 -28.38 -5.57 15.37
N SER A 64 -29.53 -5.30 14.73
CA SER A 64 -30.01 -6.15 13.62
C SER A 64 -29.06 -6.10 12.43
N CYS A 65 -28.59 -4.92 12.02
CA CYS A 65 -27.62 -4.77 10.94
C CYS A 65 -26.27 -5.40 11.28
N LEU A 66 -25.85 -5.36 12.55
CA LEU A 66 -24.64 -6.05 13.00
C LEU A 66 -24.77 -7.55 12.80
N HIS A 67 -25.90 -8.13 13.17
CA HIS A 67 -26.17 -9.55 12.96
C HIS A 67 -26.15 -9.92 11.47
N ASP A 68 -26.86 -9.14 10.63
CA ASP A 68 -26.89 -9.38 9.16
C ASP A 68 -25.48 -9.27 8.54
N LEU A 69 -24.64 -8.33 9.01
CA LEU A 69 -23.26 -8.21 8.55
C LEU A 69 -22.39 -9.37 9.01
N MET A 70 -22.48 -9.78 10.28
CA MET A 70 -21.69 -10.90 10.81
C MET A 70 -22.03 -12.20 10.10
N GLU A 71 -23.31 -12.46 9.84
CA GLU A 71 -23.75 -13.63 9.08
C GLU A 71 -23.17 -13.65 7.66
N ARG A 72 -23.09 -12.49 6.97
CA ARG A 72 -22.48 -12.39 5.64
C ARG A 72 -20.97 -12.46 5.62
N LEU A 73 -20.30 -12.01 6.67
CA LEU A 73 -18.84 -11.89 6.73
C LEU A 73 -18.15 -13.18 7.17
N GLU A 74 -18.88 -14.16 7.71
CA GLU A 74 -18.39 -15.50 8.04
C GLU A 74 -17.04 -15.46 8.79
N ASP A 75 -16.99 -15.08 10.04
CA ASP A 75 -15.79 -15.09 10.91
C ASP A 75 -14.44 -14.70 10.23
N ALA A 76 -14.46 -13.82 9.25
CA ALA A 76 -13.31 -13.47 8.42
C ALA A 76 -12.17 -12.74 9.18
N GLY A 77 -12.21 -12.71 10.51
CA GLY A 77 -11.22 -12.02 11.34
C GLY A 77 -11.15 -10.53 11.00
N ILE A 78 -12.31 -9.86 11.04
CA ILE A 78 -12.45 -8.45 10.67
C ILE A 78 -12.14 -7.57 11.88
N GLU A 79 -11.42 -6.47 11.64
CA GLU A 79 -11.18 -5.46 12.66
C GLU A 79 -12.50 -4.79 13.09
N ASP A 80 -12.82 -4.86 14.38
CA ASP A 80 -14.05 -4.32 14.99
C ASP A 80 -14.31 -2.85 14.63
N ARG A 81 -13.26 -2.04 14.53
CA ARG A 81 -13.37 -0.62 14.15
C ARG A 81 -13.84 -0.45 12.71
N ILE A 82 -13.37 -1.26 11.77
CA ILE A 82 -13.81 -1.23 10.38
C ILE A 82 -15.29 -1.61 10.32
N LEU A 83 -15.64 -2.71 10.96
CA LEU A 83 -17.04 -3.18 11.02
C LEU A 83 -17.98 -2.08 11.54
N ARG A 84 -17.66 -1.47 12.68
CA ARG A 84 -18.47 -0.40 13.30
C ARG A 84 -18.63 0.83 12.43
N ASN A 85 -17.59 1.25 11.71
CA ASN A 85 -17.69 2.40 10.81
C ASN A 85 -18.70 2.17 9.69
N TRP A 86 -18.69 0.99 9.07
CA TRP A 86 -19.62 0.64 8.01
C TRP A 86 -21.03 0.34 8.52
N LEU A 87 -21.15 -0.10 9.76
CA LEU A 87 -22.43 -0.40 10.40
C LEU A 87 -23.28 0.86 10.64
N ILE A 88 -22.64 2.00 10.95
CA ILE A 88 -23.35 3.26 11.23
C ILE A 88 -24.23 3.71 10.04
N PRO A 89 -23.71 3.88 8.81
CA PRO A 89 -24.54 4.29 7.67
C PRO A 89 -25.60 3.22 7.30
N LEU A 90 -25.28 1.92 7.47
CA LEU A 90 -26.23 0.84 7.22
C LEU A 90 -27.42 0.89 8.19
N ALA A 91 -27.17 1.07 9.47
CA ALA A 91 -28.22 1.22 10.49
C ALA A 91 -29.03 2.51 10.30
N ALA A 92 -28.37 3.60 9.91
CA ALA A 92 -29.04 4.85 9.59
C ALA A 92 -29.99 4.69 8.39
N PHE A 93 -29.53 4.00 7.34
CA PHE A 93 -30.38 3.67 6.19
C PHE A 93 -31.62 2.86 6.61
N ARG A 94 -31.43 1.78 7.37
CA ARG A 94 -32.52 0.93 7.85
C ARG A 94 -33.53 1.71 8.70
N THR A 95 -33.06 2.66 9.48
CA THR A 95 -33.93 3.54 10.30
C THR A 95 -34.76 4.48 9.42
N LEU A 96 -34.25 4.87 8.25
CA LEU A 96 -34.92 5.79 7.31
C LEU A 96 -35.68 5.04 6.20
N GLU A 97 -35.54 3.73 6.11
CA GLU A 97 -36.21 2.90 5.11
C GLU A 97 -37.73 3.07 5.23
N GLY A 98 -38.38 3.23 4.08
CA GLY A 98 -39.82 3.45 4.01
C GLY A 98 -40.31 4.86 4.31
N VAL A 99 -39.46 5.77 4.83
CA VAL A 99 -39.80 7.18 5.06
C VAL A 99 -39.08 8.15 4.12
N LEU A 100 -37.96 7.76 3.59
CA LEU A 100 -37.27 8.49 2.53
C LEU A 100 -37.27 7.63 1.26
N HIS A 101 -37.52 8.27 0.13
CA HIS A 101 -37.36 7.63 -1.17
C HIS A 101 -35.87 7.57 -1.52
N ILE A 102 -35.28 6.40 -1.37
CA ILE A 102 -33.88 6.12 -1.68
C ILE A 102 -33.84 5.13 -2.86
N PRO A 103 -33.02 5.35 -3.92
CA PRO A 103 -33.10 4.60 -5.17
C PRO A 103 -32.40 3.22 -5.11
N PHE A 104 -32.19 2.67 -3.93
CA PHE A 104 -31.63 1.32 -3.72
C PHE A 104 -32.20 0.71 -2.44
N THR A 105 -32.09 -0.60 -2.30
CA THR A 105 -32.65 -1.37 -1.19
C THR A 105 -31.62 -1.55 -0.06
N TYR A 106 -32.11 -1.99 1.10
CA TYR A 106 -31.24 -2.42 2.22
C TYR A 106 -30.30 -3.56 1.80
N ALA A 107 -30.78 -4.52 1.02
CA ALA A 107 -29.96 -5.63 0.55
C ALA A 107 -28.80 -5.17 -0.35
N ASP A 108 -29.05 -4.21 -1.25
CA ASP A 108 -28.00 -3.62 -2.09
C ASP A 108 -26.94 -2.92 -1.23
N LEU A 109 -27.36 -2.15 -0.23
CA LEU A 109 -26.43 -1.45 0.66
C LEU A 109 -25.64 -2.43 1.54
N LEU A 110 -26.29 -3.49 2.04
CA LEU A 110 -25.65 -4.55 2.83
C LEU A 110 -24.56 -5.27 2.00
N ASP A 111 -24.80 -5.52 0.71
CA ASP A 111 -23.80 -6.09 -0.20
C ASP A 111 -22.60 -5.17 -0.40
N VAL A 112 -22.84 -3.87 -0.61
CA VAL A 112 -21.79 -2.87 -0.74
C VAL A 112 -20.97 -2.77 0.54
N CYS A 113 -21.61 -2.72 1.71
CA CYS A 113 -20.95 -2.68 3.01
C CYS A 113 -20.09 -3.93 3.23
N SER A 114 -20.62 -5.12 2.97
CA SER A 114 -19.89 -6.38 3.15
C SER A 114 -18.64 -6.46 2.28
N LYS A 115 -18.74 -6.06 1.01
CA LYS A 115 -17.59 -5.98 0.09
C LYS A 115 -16.58 -4.93 0.54
N GLY A 116 -17.06 -3.75 0.94
CA GLY A 116 -16.21 -2.65 1.43
C GLY A 116 -15.43 -3.05 2.68
N ILE A 117 -16.07 -3.69 3.65
CA ILE A 117 -15.44 -4.21 4.87
C ILE A 117 -14.36 -5.24 4.54
N ARG A 118 -14.65 -6.23 3.69
CA ARG A 118 -13.66 -7.25 3.28
C ARG A 118 -12.44 -6.63 2.61
N ASN A 119 -12.65 -5.73 1.67
CA ASN A 119 -11.56 -5.05 0.94
C ASN A 119 -10.71 -4.21 1.89
N GLN A 120 -11.33 -3.41 2.74
CA GLN A 120 -10.63 -2.55 3.69
C GLN A 120 -9.86 -3.35 4.73
N ASN A 121 -10.43 -4.46 5.24
CA ASN A 121 -9.77 -5.35 6.18
C ASN A 121 -8.57 -6.07 5.54
N ALA A 122 -8.71 -6.51 4.28
CA ALA A 122 -7.62 -7.10 3.53
C ALA A 122 -6.46 -6.10 3.32
N GLU A 123 -6.76 -4.83 3.02
CA GLU A 123 -5.76 -3.76 2.89
C GLU A 123 -5.02 -3.50 4.21
N VAL A 124 -5.73 -3.48 5.35
CA VAL A 124 -5.11 -3.33 6.68
C VAL A 124 -4.20 -4.51 6.99
N LYS A 125 -4.65 -5.74 6.78
CA LYS A 125 -3.83 -6.95 6.98
C LYS A 125 -2.58 -6.92 6.11
N GLN A 126 -2.73 -6.63 4.82
CA GLN A 126 -1.61 -6.50 3.88
C GLN A 126 -0.57 -5.48 4.36
N ASN A 127 -1.02 -4.31 4.80
CA ASN A 127 -0.12 -3.27 5.29
C ASN A 127 0.61 -3.68 6.58
N ASN A 128 -0.03 -4.40 7.49
CA ASN A 128 0.61 -4.91 8.71
C ASN A 128 1.71 -5.93 8.37
N GLU A 129 1.41 -6.87 7.50
CA GLU A 129 2.35 -7.92 7.07
C GLU A 129 3.54 -7.34 6.29
N LEU A 130 3.30 -6.35 5.42
CA LEU A 130 4.37 -5.62 4.74
C LEU A 130 5.19 -4.76 5.71
N ALA A 131 4.58 -4.20 6.76
CA ALA A 131 5.32 -3.48 7.79
C ALA A 131 6.34 -4.36 8.50
N ASP A 132 5.96 -5.60 8.85
CA ASP A 132 6.86 -6.56 9.48
C ASP A 132 8.00 -6.97 8.55
N PHE A 133 7.71 -7.20 7.27
CA PHE A 133 8.73 -7.47 6.26
C PHE A 133 9.73 -6.29 6.13
N TRP A 134 9.26 -5.07 5.98
CA TRP A 134 10.13 -3.91 5.82
C TRP A 134 10.94 -3.59 7.07
N LYS A 135 10.38 -3.76 8.26
CA LYS A 135 11.12 -3.67 9.53
C LYS A 135 12.22 -4.72 9.59
N PHE A 136 11.92 -5.95 9.14
CA PHE A 136 12.92 -7.01 9.08
C PHE A 136 14.05 -6.69 8.10
N VAL A 137 13.76 -6.13 6.91
CA VAL A 137 14.79 -5.67 5.97
C VAL A 137 15.68 -4.61 6.60
N SER A 138 15.10 -3.64 7.30
CA SER A 138 15.86 -2.62 8.04
C SER A 138 16.72 -3.23 9.14
N PHE A 139 16.19 -4.20 9.88
CA PHE A 139 16.94 -4.94 10.90
C PHE A 139 18.11 -5.71 10.30
N LEU A 140 17.92 -6.40 9.18
CA LEU A 140 19.00 -7.13 8.50
C LEU A 140 20.16 -6.21 8.08
N GLN A 141 19.86 -4.99 7.67
CA GLN A 141 20.89 -4.00 7.37
C GLN A 141 21.65 -3.59 8.64
N GLN A 142 20.93 -3.26 9.73
CA GLN A 142 21.54 -2.86 11.00
C GLN A 142 22.38 -3.98 11.62
N ASP A 143 21.95 -5.25 11.45
CA ASP A 143 22.65 -6.45 11.93
C ASP A 143 23.81 -6.89 10.97
N GLY A 144 24.07 -6.13 9.92
CA GLY A 144 25.14 -6.42 8.96
C GLY A 144 24.91 -7.70 8.14
N LYS A 145 23.65 -8.13 7.98
CA LYS A 145 23.28 -9.31 7.16
C LYS A 145 22.77 -8.96 5.77
N ALA A 146 22.33 -7.70 5.58
CA ALA A 146 21.99 -7.15 4.28
C ALA A 146 22.80 -5.87 4.02
N TRP A 147 23.40 -5.77 2.84
CA TRP A 147 24.34 -4.70 2.51
C TRP A 147 23.85 -3.85 1.35
N LEU A 148 24.03 -2.54 1.51
CA LEU A 148 23.90 -1.60 0.40
C LEU A 148 24.84 -2.01 -0.75
N GLY A 149 24.36 -1.94 -1.97
CA GLY A 149 25.09 -2.35 -3.17
C GLY A 149 24.92 -3.82 -3.50
N SER A 150 24.85 -4.72 -2.52
CA SER A 150 24.80 -6.18 -2.72
C SER A 150 23.40 -6.77 -2.62
N ASP A 151 22.59 -6.35 -1.66
CA ASP A 151 21.27 -6.90 -1.40
C ASP A 151 20.16 -5.93 -1.75
N PHE A 152 20.45 -4.65 -1.65
CA PHE A 152 19.57 -3.57 -2.07
C PHE A 152 20.39 -2.38 -2.56
N LYS A 153 19.76 -1.51 -3.37
CA LYS A 153 20.29 -0.21 -3.80
C LYS A 153 19.18 0.82 -3.76
N VAL A 154 19.49 2.02 -3.29
CA VAL A 154 18.60 3.17 -3.46
C VAL A 154 19.28 4.13 -4.43
N MET A 155 18.64 4.41 -5.54
CA MET A 155 19.17 5.29 -6.59
C MET A 155 18.15 6.37 -6.92
N TYR A 156 18.64 7.59 -7.09
CA TYR A 156 17.82 8.71 -7.53
C TYR A 156 17.71 8.72 -9.06
N LEU A 157 16.52 8.48 -9.60
CA LEU A 157 16.29 8.34 -11.03
C LEU A 157 15.23 9.33 -11.51
N GLN A 158 15.48 9.89 -12.70
CA GLN A 158 14.52 10.74 -13.41
C GLN A 158 13.54 9.90 -14.24
N SER A 159 13.93 8.67 -14.62
CA SER A 159 13.04 7.73 -15.29
C SER A 159 13.40 6.28 -14.96
N ILE A 160 12.41 5.38 -15.05
CA ILE A 160 12.63 3.94 -14.87
C ILE A 160 11.83 3.14 -15.90
N LYS A 161 12.47 2.15 -16.52
CA LYS A 161 11.80 1.14 -17.36
C LYS A 161 12.01 -0.23 -16.73
N CYS A 162 10.91 -0.87 -16.32
CA CYS A 162 10.89 -2.23 -15.79
C CYS A 162 10.52 -3.25 -16.89
N LYS A 163 10.72 -4.54 -16.60
CA LYS A 163 10.32 -5.62 -17.50
C LYS A 163 8.83 -5.56 -17.79
N GLY A 164 8.45 -5.76 -19.05
CA GLY A 164 7.04 -5.74 -19.50
C GLY A 164 6.46 -4.36 -19.76
N MET A 165 7.19 -3.29 -19.47
CA MET A 165 6.74 -1.92 -19.80
C MET A 165 7.07 -1.57 -21.24
N THR A 166 6.12 -1.01 -21.95
CA THR A 166 6.28 -0.48 -23.33
C THR A 166 7.14 0.79 -23.35
N ALA A 167 6.87 1.71 -22.40
CA ALA A 167 7.59 2.97 -22.24
C ALA A 167 8.12 3.12 -20.80
N PRO A 168 9.19 3.91 -20.59
CA PRO A 168 9.65 4.26 -19.26
C PRO A 168 8.62 5.14 -18.52
N ILE A 169 8.59 5.03 -17.20
CA ILE A 169 7.90 5.99 -16.34
C ILE A 169 8.85 7.16 -16.14
N GLU A 170 8.44 8.36 -16.52
CA GLU A 170 9.20 9.59 -16.31
C GLU A 170 8.69 10.35 -15.09
N TYR A 171 9.61 10.95 -14.36
CA TYR A 171 9.33 11.72 -13.14
C TYR A 171 9.69 13.19 -13.40
N THR A 172 8.89 14.10 -12.88
CA THR A 172 9.14 15.55 -12.95
C THR A 172 10.40 15.99 -12.17
N SER A 173 10.81 15.20 -11.17
CA SER A 173 12.05 15.35 -10.40
C SER A 173 12.64 13.99 -10.12
N GLN A 174 13.93 13.93 -9.80
CA GLN A 174 14.57 12.68 -9.40
C GLN A 174 13.85 12.05 -8.21
N LYS A 175 13.53 10.77 -8.33
CA LYS A 175 12.90 9.98 -7.27
C LYS A 175 13.85 8.92 -6.74
N PRO A 176 13.90 8.70 -5.42
CA PRO A 176 14.62 7.60 -4.84
C PRO A 176 13.88 6.28 -5.13
N ILE A 177 14.52 5.41 -5.90
CA ILE A 177 14.00 4.09 -6.25
C ILE A 177 14.82 3.03 -5.51
N LEU A 178 14.12 2.20 -4.75
CA LEU A 178 14.70 1.04 -4.10
C LEU A 178 14.68 -0.16 -5.05
N PHE A 179 15.86 -0.73 -5.29
CA PHE A 179 16.08 -2.00 -5.99
C PHE A 179 16.39 -3.06 -4.94
N LEU A 180 15.50 -4.02 -4.75
CA LEU A 180 15.63 -5.07 -3.74
C LEU A 180 15.92 -6.42 -4.41
N ARG A 181 17.01 -7.10 -4.00
CA ARG A 181 17.30 -8.49 -4.37
C ARG A 181 16.37 -9.43 -3.59
N PHE A 182 15.12 -9.49 -4.03
CA PHE A 182 14.07 -10.16 -3.28
C PHE A 182 14.39 -11.61 -2.94
N ASN A 183 14.90 -12.39 -3.88
CA ASN A 183 15.21 -13.83 -3.65
C ASN A 183 16.16 -14.05 -2.46
N ARG A 184 17.18 -13.19 -2.32
CA ARG A 184 18.12 -13.27 -1.20
C ARG A 184 17.47 -12.81 0.11
N ILE A 185 16.77 -11.69 0.08
CA ILE A 185 16.11 -11.12 1.27
C ILE A 185 14.99 -12.04 1.77
N SER A 186 14.20 -12.64 0.88
CA SER A 186 13.15 -13.59 1.26
C SER A 186 13.70 -14.83 1.95
N HIS A 187 14.84 -15.34 1.47
CA HIS A 187 15.51 -16.47 2.09
C HIS A 187 16.02 -16.15 3.51
N LEU A 188 16.53 -14.93 3.72
CA LEU A 188 16.89 -14.44 5.05
C LEU A 188 15.67 -14.24 5.93
N PHE A 189 14.56 -13.79 5.36
CA PHE A 189 13.28 -13.62 6.05
C PHE A 189 12.73 -14.98 6.51
N GLU A 190 12.72 -16.00 5.65
CA GLU A 190 12.28 -17.35 5.99
C GLU A 190 13.15 -17.99 7.07
N SER A 191 14.47 -17.82 7.00
CA SER A 191 15.40 -18.40 7.96
C SER A 191 15.45 -17.65 9.29
N GLY A 192 15.37 -16.33 9.27
CA GLY A 192 15.46 -15.46 10.43
C GLY A 192 14.12 -15.29 11.17
N GLY A 193 13.01 -15.33 10.47
CA GLY A 193 11.67 -15.19 11.04
C GLY A 193 11.32 -16.29 12.06
N LYS A 194 11.82 -17.50 11.86
CA LYS A 194 11.69 -18.61 12.80
C LYS A 194 12.37 -18.35 14.16
N SER A 195 13.47 -17.61 14.16
CA SER A 195 14.23 -17.25 15.36
C SER A 195 13.65 -16.05 16.11
N ALA A 196 12.90 -15.18 15.42
CA ALA A 196 12.42 -13.91 15.96
C ALA A 196 10.94 -13.89 16.35
N ASN A 197 10.23 -15.03 16.29
CA ASN A 197 8.78 -15.13 16.57
C ASN A 197 7.93 -14.15 15.71
N VAL A 198 8.42 -13.79 14.52
CA VAL A 198 7.67 -12.97 13.56
C VAL A 198 6.71 -13.88 12.78
N PRO A 199 5.42 -13.51 12.60
CA PRO A 199 4.49 -14.29 11.80
C PRO A 199 5.07 -14.58 10.41
N HIS A 200 5.15 -15.85 10.05
CA HIS A 200 5.84 -16.29 8.84
C HIS A 200 4.88 -16.30 7.66
N LEU A 201 4.99 -15.29 6.81
CA LEU A 201 4.28 -15.27 5.53
C LEU A 201 4.95 -16.25 4.54
N PRO A 202 4.17 -17.10 3.88
CA PRO A 202 4.68 -17.84 2.73
C PRO A 202 5.22 -16.87 1.67
N VAL A 203 6.37 -17.21 1.06
CA VAL A 203 7.03 -16.34 0.04
C VAL A 203 6.06 -15.93 -1.08
N GLY A 204 5.19 -16.84 -1.51
CA GLY A 204 4.17 -16.53 -2.53
C GLY A 204 3.20 -15.42 -2.10
N SER A 205 2.74 -15.45 -0.85
CA SER A 205 1.87 -14.40 -0.29
C SER A 205 2.63 -13.08 -0.16
N LEU A 206 3.89 -13.14 0.28
CA LEU A 206 4.73 -11.95 0.39
C LEU A 206 4.97 -11.29 -0.98
N ILE A 207 5.27 -12.08 -2.03
CA ILE A 207 5.40 -11.58 -3.40
C ILE A 207 4.09 -10.91 -3.84
N TYR A 208 2.96 -11.56 -3.63
CA TYR A 208 1.66 -11.02 -3.99
C TYR A 208 1.41 -9.66 -3.30
N TYR A 209 1.65 -9.55 -2.00
CA TYR A 209 1.46 -8.29 -1.27
C TYR A 209 2.43 -7.20 -1.71
N LEU A 210 3.70 -7.54 -1.95
CA LEU A 210 4.69 -6.60 -2.46
C LEU A 210 4.32 -6.07 -3.84
N GLU A 211 3.92 -6.93 -4.77
CA GLU A 211 3.53 -6.56 -6.13
C GLU A 211 2.23 -5.75 -6.20
N ASN A 212 1.30 -5.97 -5.27
CA ASN A 212 0.06 -5.20 -5.14
C ASN A 212 0.22 -3.95 -4.25
N SER A 213 1.39 -3.75 -3.64
CA SER A 213 1.64 -2.54 -2.87
C SER A 213 1.76 -1.35 -3.81
N SER A 214 1.32 -0.23 -3.32
CA SER A 214 1.35 1.01 -4.08
C SER A 214 2.75 1.60 -4.27
N ALA A 215 3.73 1.14 -3.52
CA ALA A 215 5.12 1.50 -3.71
C ALA A 215 5.78 0.67 -4.82
N TYR A 216 5.17 -0.44 -5.23
CA TYR A 216 5.73 -1.31 -6.27
C TYR A 216 5.69 -0.66 -7.64
N ILE A 217 6.81 -0.73 -8.37
CA ILE A 217 6.96 -0.17 -9.72
C ILE A 217 7.07 -1.29 -10.76
N GLY A 218 7.79 -2.37 -10.45
CA GLY A 218 8.01 -3.47 -11.36
C GLY A 218 9.28 -4.26 -11.05
N LYS A 219 9.72 -5.10 -11.98
CA LYS A 219 10.96 -5.87 -11.89
C LYS A 219 11.97 -5.40 -12.93
N LYS A 220 13.26 -5.33 -12.57
CA LYS A 220 14.35 -4.91 -13.47
C LYS A 220 15.62 -5.68 -13.17
N ASN A 221 16.39 -6.03 -14.22
CA ASN A 221 17.74 -6.56 -14.02
C ASN A 221 18.68 -5.41 -13.63
N VAL A 222 19.33 -5.56 -12.48
CA VAL A 222 20.25 -4.58 -11.91
C VAL A 222 21.57 -5.30 -11.55
N ARG A 223 22.70 -4.64 -11.72
CA ARG A 223 23.98 -5.18 -11.27
C ARG A 223 24.15 -4.90 -9.78
N PHE A 224 24.43 -5.94 -9.02
CA PHE A 224 24.71 -5.89 -7.60
C PHE A 224 26.15 -6.27 -7.33
N ASP A 225 26.73 -5.70 -6.28
CA ASP A 225 28.06 -6.03 -5.81
C ASP A 225 28.09 -7.49 -5.31
N VAL A 226 29.09 -8.24 -5.70
CA VAL A 226 29.28 -9.63 -5.27
C VAL A 226 30.00 -9.64 -3.92
N ARG A 227 29.53 -10.52 -3.03
CA ARG A 227 30.18 -10.78 -1.74
C ARG A 227 30.33 -12.28 -1.53
N THR A 228 31.53 -12.69 -1.11
CA THR A 228 31.84 -14.06 -0.70
C THR A 228 32.11 -14.05 0.81
N ASN A 229 31.38 -14.85 1.56
CA ASN A 229 31.46 -14.91 3.03
C ASN A 229 31.37 -13.53 3.73
N GLY A 230 30.52 -12.65 3.19
CA GLY A 230 30.33 -11.29 3.73
C GLY A 230 31.39 -10.26 3.27
N VAL A 231 32.45 -10.70 2.63
CA VAL A 231 33.52 -9.83 2.10
C VAL A 231 33.19 -9.40 0.67
N LEU A 232 33.39 -8.12 0.37
CA LEU A 232 33.17 -7.57 -0.97
C LEU A 232 34.23 -8.08 -1.94
N ASP A 233 33.81 -8.69 -3.01
CA ASP A 233 34.71 -9.21 -4.06
C ASP A 233 35.17 -8.05 -4.94
N CYS A 234 36.50 -7.97 -5.17
CA CYS A 234 37.10 -6.93 -5.97
C CYS A 234 38.10 -7.51 -6.94
N GLU A 235 38.07 -6.96 -8.15
CA GLU A 235 39.07 -7.23 -9.19
C GLU A 235 40.09 -6.08 -9.19
N PHE A 236 41.35 -6.42 -9.46
CA PHE A 236 42.44 -5.46 -9.59
C PHE A 236 42.81 -5.35 -11.08
N GLU A 237 42.57 -4.20 -11.68
CA GLU A 237 42.91 -3.89 -13.05
C GLU A 237 44.11 -2.94 -13.08
N THR A 238 45.21 -3.37 -13.75
CA THR A 238 46.39 -2.54 -13.90
C THR A 238 46.34 -1.87 -15.27
N SER A 239 46.16 -0.55 -15.30
CA SER A 239 46.19 0.25 -16.53
C SER A 239 47.16 1.41 -16.34
N HIS A 240 48.08 1.61 -17.30
CA HIS A 240 49.08 2.70 -17.30
C HIS A 240 49.92 2.78 -16.00
N GLY A 241 50.27 1.62 -15.43
CA GLY A 241 51.10 1.55 -14.20
C GLY A 241 50.37 1.89 -12.90
N LYS A 242 49.04 2.12 -12.94
CA LYS A 242 48.18 2.30 -11.76
C LYS A 242 47.27 1.10 -11.59
N THR A 243 47.30 0.50 -10.41
CA THR A 243 46.36 -0.60 -10.05
C THR A 243 45.06 0.02 -9.52
N ILE A 244 43.98 -0.20 -10.25
CA ILE A 244 42.62 0.27 -9.88
C ILE A 244 41.85 -0.92 -9.31
N LYS A 245 41.35 -0.77 -8.12
CA LYS A 245 40.48 -1.75 -7.46
C LYS A 245 39.03 -1.52 -7.91
N ARG A 246 38.43 -2.49 -8.58
CA ARG A 246 37.02 -2.45 -9.00
C ARG A 246 36.20 -3.49 -8.26
N LYS A 247 35.00 -3.11 -7.85
CA LYS A 247 34.05 -4.05 -7.25
C LYS A 247 33.53 -5.03 -8.31
N THR A 248 33.56 -6.32 -8.01
CA THR A 248 32.95 -7.34 -8.86
C THR A 248 31.43 -7.21 -8.76
N THR A 249 30.74 -7.14 -9.90
CA THR A 249 29.29 -6.99 -9.95
C THR A 249 28.64 -8.07 -10.81
N ALA A 250 27.48 -8.58 -10.38
CA ALA A 250 26.69 -9.54 -11.15
C ALA A 250 25.25 -9.02 -11.36
N PRO A 251 24.65 -9.29 -12.54
CA PRO A 251 23.27 -8.94 -12.79
C PRO A 251 22.33 -9.87 -12.02
N ASP A 252 21.30 -9.30 -11.41
CA ASP A 252 20.21 -10.05 -10.77
C ASP A 252 18.88 -9.34 -10.95
N LEU A 253 17.77 -10.08 -10.80
CA LEU A 253 16.44 -9.55 -10.92
C LEU A 253 16.04 -8.87 -9.62
N ALA A 254 15.90 -7.55 -9.65
CA ALA A 254 15.43 -6.75 -8.53
C ALA A 254 13.94 -6.44 -8.64
N MET A 255 13.25 -6.43 -7.50
CA MET A 255 11.96 -5.74 -7.36
C MET A 255 12.24 -4.25 -7.13
N CYS A 256 11.51 -3.39 -7.84
CA CYS A 256 11.68 -1.95 -7.82
C CYS A 256 10.53 -1.29 -7.08
N PHE A 257 10.84 -0.38 -6.16
CA PHE A 257 9.85 0.31 -5.35
C PHE A 257 10.15 1.82 -5.27
N ASP A 258 9.10 2.62 -5.10
CA ASP A 258 9.24 4.02 -4.67
C ASP A 258 9.70 4.04 -3.20
N TYR A 259 10.97 4.35 -2.97
CA TYR A 259 11.58 4.29 -1.64
C TYR A 259 10.96 5.29 -0.66
N ARG A 260 10.58 6.48 -1.14
CA ARG A 260 9.92 7.48 -0.29
C ARG A 260 8.59 6.96 0.25
N LEU A 261 7.79 6.31 -0.60
CA LEU A 261 6.52 5.72 -0.16
C LEU A 261 6.72 4.62 0.89
N ILE A 262 7.76 3.79 0.75
CA ILE A 262 8.08 2.76 1.74
C ILE A 262 8.53 3.40 3.05
N SER A 263 9.47 4.35 2.99
CA SER A 263 10.00 5.05 4.17
C SER A 263 8.88 5.74 4.94
N ASP A 264 8.02 6.50 4.24
CA ASP A 264 6.93 7.25 4.86
C ASP A 264 5.82 6.34 5.43
N THR A 265 5.57 5.19 4.77
CA THR A 265 4.48 4.28 5.18
C THR A 265 4.89 3.39 6.34
N PHE A 266 6.09 2.84 6.30
CA PHE A 266 6.55 1.82 7.25
C PHE A 266 7.57 2.34 8.27
N GLY A 267 7.99 3.61 8.16
CA GLY A 267 8.93 4.24 9.08
C GLY A 267 10.32 3.62 9.03
N ILE A 268 10.73 3.07 7.87
CA ILE A 268 12.06 2.49 7.70
C ILE A 268 13.03 3.48 7.08
N ASN A 269 14.30 3.34 7.44
CA ASN A 269 15.39 4.11 6.86
C ASN A 269 16.51 3.16 6.45
N LEU A 270 16.65 2.93 5.14
CA LEU A 270 17.75 2.16 4.57
C LEU A 270 18.85 3.11 4.13
N GLU A 271 20.10 2.66 4.22
CA GLU A 271 21.23 3.40 3.67
C GLU A 271 21.02 3.70 2.19
N THR A 272 21.36 4.89 1.77
CA THR A 272 21.31 5.32 0.37
C THR A 272 22.72 5.44 -0.19
N SER A 273 22.91 5.18 -1.48
CA SER A 273 24.15 5.52 -2.15
C SER A 273 24.33 7.04 -2.10
N LYS A 274 25.48 7.53 -1.67
CA LYS A 274 25.81 8.96 -1.79
C LYS A 274 25.60 9.40 -3.24
N THR A 275 25.02 10.55 -3.46
CA THR A 275 24.98 11.17 -4.79
C THR A 275 26.42 11.49 -5.22
N LYS A 276 26.70 11.44 -6.53
CA LYS A 276 28.05 11.78 -7.04
C LYS A 276 28.56 13.14 -6.55
N GLU A 277 27.66 14.05 -6.27
CA GLU A 277 27.98 15.38 -5.73
C GLU A 277 28.52 15.32 -4.28
N GLU A 278 28.13 14.32 -3.47
CA GLU A 278 28.65 14.16 -2.09
C GLU A 278 29.99 13.43 -2.05
N GLU A 279 30.31 12.60 -3.08
CA GLU A 279 31.62 11.93 -3.19
C GLU A 279 32.72 12.91 -3.60
N ASP A 280 32.41 13.98 -4.35
CA ASP A 280 33.38 14.99 -4.80
C ASP A 280 33.77 15.96 -3.66
N TYR A 281 32.94 16.16 -2.65
CA TYR A 281 33.26 17.00 -1.47
C TYR A 281 34.09 16.32 -0.39
N GLU A 282 34.18 14.98 -0.36
CA GLU A 282 35.03 14.25 0.61
C GLU A 282 36.47 13.99 0.09
N ASN A 283 36.78 14.33 -1.16
CA ASN A 283 38.09 14.12 -1.80
C ASN A 283 38.89 15.40 -2.05
N ASP A 284 38.42 16.56 -1.61
CA ASP A 284 39.14 17.82 -1.52
C ASP A 284 39.57 18.10 -0.06
#